data_23772557064ec4023cf2439c5de7ad49
#
_entry.id   23772557064ec4023cf2439c5de7ad49
#
_cell.length_a   1.000
_cell.length_b   1.000
_cell.length_c   1.000
_cell.angle_alpha   90.00
_cell.angle_beta   90.00
_cell.angle_gamma   90.00
#
_symmetry.space_group_name_H-M   'P 1'
#
loop_
_entity.id
_entity.type
_entity.pdbx_description
1 polymer ?
#
loop_
_entity_poly.entity_id
_entity_poly.type
_entity_poly.pdbx_seq_one_letter_code
_entity_poly.pdbx_strand_id
1 'polypeptide(L)'
;MPITTAEKVLDELEHITGTDQVKHDLDLALFDESILDSLGTVELMVALSEDFGIDISPAEIDRAMWSTPRKIISYIENKISV
;
A
#
# COMPACT_ATOMS: atom_id res chain seq x y z
N MET A 1 -21.81 -2.19 -3.94
CA MET A 1 -20.74 -1.98 -4.94
C MET A 1 -19.47 -2.64 -4.44
N PRO A 2 -18.81 -3.43 -5.27
CA PRO A 2 -17.53 -3.99 -4.84
C PRO A 2 -16.48 -2.90 -4.71
N ILE A 3 -15.65 -3.04 -3.70
CA ILE A 3 -14.50 -2.14 -3.49
C ILE A 3 -13.46 -2.40 -4.58
N THR A 4 -12.94 -1.34 -5.17
CA THR A 4 -11.87 -1.47 -6.17
C THR A 4 -10.55 -1.80 -5.47
N THR A 5 -9.57 -2.29 -6.24
CA THR A 5 -8.23 -2.55 -5.72
C THR A 5 -7.64 -1.29 -5.09
N ALA A 6 -7.77 -0.16 -5.78
CA ALA A 6 -7.25 1.11 -5.28
C ALA A 6 -7.88 1.50 -3.96
N GLU A 7 -9.20 1.38 -3.83
CA GLU A 7 -9.91 1.72 -2.60
C GLU A 7 -9.44 0.85 -1.43
N LYS A 8 -9.26 -0.44 -1.67
CA LYS A 8 -8.83 -1.37 -0.63
C LYS A 8 -7.41 -1.04 -0.16
N VAL A 9 -6.51 -0.78 -1.08
CA VAL A 9 -5.13 -0.38 -0.74
C VAL A 9 -5.14 0.91 0.07
N LEU A 10 -5.92 1.89 -0.35
CA LEU A 10 -5.98 3.18 0.34
C LEU A 10 -6.61 3.06 1.72
N ASP A 11 -7.62 2.21 1.89
CA ASP A 11 -8.22 1.97 3.20
C ASP A 11 -7.21 1.37 4.17
N GLU A 12 -6.42 0.39 3.71
CA GLU A 12 -5.38 -0.20 4.55
C GLU A 12 -4.28 0.81 4.88
N LEU A 13 -3.89 1.64 3.91
CA LEU A 13 -2.91 2.69 4.14
C LEU A 13 -3.41 3.69 5.19
N GLU A 14 -4.66 4.11 5.08
CA GLU A 14 -5.25 5.02 6.05
C GLU A 14 -5.25 4.41 7.45
N HIS A 15 -5.61 3.14 7.53
CA HIS A 15 -5.66 2.43 8.81
C HIS A 15 -4.27 2.37 9.48
N ILE A 16 -3.25 2.06 8.69
CA ILE A 16 -1.89 1.88 9.21
C ILE A 16 -1.20 3.21 9.49
N THR A 17 -1.39 4.21 8.63
CA THR A 17 -0.74 5.52 8.79
C THR A 17 -1.50 6.45 9.72
N GLY A 18 -2.80 6.22 9.91
CA GLY A 18 -3.63 7.06 10.74
C GLY A 18 -4.02 8.39 10.11
N THR A 19 -3.83 8.54 8.80
CA THR A 19 -4.17 9.78 8.10
C THR A 19 -4.87 9.46 6.78
N ASP A 20 -5.84 10.30 6.40
CA ASP A 20 -6.55 10.17 5.14
C ASP A 20 -5.87 10.90 3.98
N GLN A 21 -4.73 11.54 4.23
CA GLN A 21 -3.98 12.21 3.16
C GLN A 21 -3.66 11.25 2.02
N VAL A 22 -3.46 9.98 2.33
CA VAL A 22 -3.17 8.95 1.32
C VAL A 22 -4.29 8.83 0.29
N LYS A 23 -5.52 9.17 0.65
CA LYS A 23 -6.68 9.10 -0.26
C LYS A 23 -6.81 10.36 -1.10
N HIS A 24 -6.24 11.46 -0.67
CA HIS A 24 -6.36 12.74 -1.34
C HIS A 24 -5.15 13.09 -2.19
N ASP A 25 -4.03 12.43 -1.96
CA ASP A 25 -2.79 12.65 -2.71
C ASP A 25 -2.11 11.32 -2.99
N LEU A 26 -2.32 10.80 -4.18
CA LEU A 26 -1.76 9.50 -4.57
C LEU A 26 -0.25 9.56 -4.84
N ASP A 27 0.31 10.74 -4.91
CA ASP A 27 1.75 10.93 -5.13
C ASP A 27 2.45 11.40 -3.85
N LEU A 28 1.77 11.29 -2.71
CA LEU A 28 2.33 11.63 -1.41
C LEU A 28 3.58 10.78 -1.12
N ALA A 29 4.68 11.45 -0.77
CA ALA A 29 5.95 10.78 -0.49
C ALA A 29 5.91 10.16 0.91
N LEU A 30 5.45 8.91 0.99
CA LEU A 30 5.14 8.24 2.25
C LEU A 30 6.34 8.15 3.20
N PHE A 31 7.51 7.80 2.67
CA PHE A 31 8.70 7.67 3.51
C PHE A 31 9.34 9.02 3.78
N ASP A 32 9.42 9.89 2.79
CA ASP A 32 10.03 11.20 2.94
C ASP A 32 9.25 12.09 3.92
N GLU A 33 7.93 11.92 3.97
CA GLU A 33 7.08 12.68 4.89
C GLU A 33 6.90 11.95 6.22
N SER A 34 7.60 10.85 6.42
CA SER A 34 7.53 10.02 7.64
C SER A 34 6.12 9.53 7.94
N ILE A 35 5.30 9.36 6.92
CA ILE A 35 3.93 8.86 7.06
C ILE A 35 3.94 7.35 7.20
N LEU A 36 4.84 6.68 6.46
CA LEU A 36 4.98 5.23 6.50
C LEU A 36 6.42 4.89 6.88
N ASP A 37 6.60 4.03 7.87
CA ASP A 37 7.92 3.58 8.30
C ASP A 37 8.11 2.09 7.97
N SER A 38 9.25 1.52 8.37
CA SER A 38 9.56 0.12 8.10
C SER A 38 8.56 -0.84 8.73
N LEU A 39 8.15 -0.55 9.96
CA LEU A 39 7.16 -1.40 10.64
C LEU A 39 5.80 -1.30 9.96
N GLY A 40 5.38 -0.08 9.62
CA GLY A 40 4.12 0.14 8.92
C GLY A 40 4.12 -0.54 7.56
N THR A 41 5.25 -0.57 6.88
CA THR A 41 5.39 -1.25 5.60
C THR A 41 5.14 -2.75 5.76
N VAL A 42 5.72 -3.36 6.78
CA VAL A 42 5.51 -4.80 7.04
C VAL A 42 4.04 -5.06 7.37
N GLU A 43 3.44 -4.22 8.21
CA GLU A 43 2.02 -4.37 8.55
C GLU A 43 1.14 -4.26 7.31
N LEU A 44 1.46 -3.33 6.41
CA LEU A 44 0.73 -3.14 5.17
C LEU A 44 0.86 -4.36 4.26
N MET A 45 2.07 -4.94 4.18
CA MET A 45 2.30 -6.15 3.40
C MET A 45 1.41 -7.29 3.87
N VAL A 46 1.34 -7.50 5.18
CA VAL A 46 0.53 -8.57 5.77
C VAL A 46 -0.96 -8.31 5.47
N ALA A 47 -1.41 -7.07 5.68
CA ALA A 47 -2.81 -6.73 5.47
C ALA A 47 -3.22 -6.92 4.01
N LEU A 48 -2.40 -6.45 3.08
CA LEU A 48 -2.72 -6.58 1.66
C LEU A 48 -2.63 -8.02 1.18
N SER A 49 -1.68 -8.80 1.72
CA SER A 49 -1.59 -10.22 1.39
C SER A 49 -2.88 -10.95 1.78
N GLU A 50 -3.41 -10.64 2.95
CA GLU A 50 -4.65 -11.26 3.43
C GLU A 50 -5.87 -10.76 2.64
N ASP A 51 -5.92 -9.44 2.39
CA ASP A 51 -7.07 -8.83 1.70
C ASP A 51 -7.24 -9.36 0.29
N PHE A 52 -6.15 -9.57 -0.43
CA PHE A 52 -6.18 -9.99 -1.82
C PHE A 52 -5.85 -11.46 -2.03
N GLY A 53 -5.50 -12.18 -0.96
CA GLY A 53 -5.13 -13.58 -1.06
C GLY A 53 -3.89 -13.80 -1.91
N ILE A 54 -2.94 -12.88 -1.83
CA ILE A 54 -1.68 -12.96 -2.59
C ILE A 54 -0.51 -13.09 -1.63
N ASP A 55 0.63 -13.52 -2.16
CA ASP A 55 1.85 -13.69 -1.39
C ASP A 55 2.79 -12.52 -1.71
N ILE A 56 3.07 -11.70 -0.70
CA ILE A 56 3.98 -10.57 -0.84
C ILE A 56 5.20 -10.85 0.04
N SER A 57 6.36 -10.97 -0.60
CA SER A 57 7.61 -11.25 0.10
C SER A 57 8.36 -9.95 0.40
N PRO A 58 8.90 -9.79 1.63
CA PRO A 58 9.72 -8.63 1.94
C PRO A 58 10.89 -8.43 0.96
N ALA A 59 11.41 -9.51 0.39
CA ALA A 59 12.50 -9.45 -0.58
C ALA A 59 12.09 -8.80 -1.90
N GLU A 60 10.80 -8.76 -2.20
CA GLU A 60 10.28 -8.16 -3.44
C GLU A 60 10.03 -6.67 -3.31
N ILE A 61 9.99 -6.14 -2.08
CA ILE A 61 9.59 -4.77 -1.81
C ILE A 61 10.83 -3.94 -1.46
N ASP A 62 10.99 -2.81 -2.15
CA ASP A 62 11.94 -1.80 -1.71
C ASP A 62 11.19 -0.48 -1.53
N ARG A 63 11.88 0.51 -0.95
CA ARG A 63 11.24 1.79 -0.64
C ARG A 63 10.78 2.52 -1.89
N ALA A 64 11.52 2.37 -2.98
CA ALA A 64 11.18 3.03 -4.23
C ALA A 64 9.88 2.50 -4.81
N MET A 65 9.62 1.21 -4.66
CA MET A 65 8.40 0.58 -5.17
C MET A 65 7.15 0.98 -4.39
N TRP A 66 7.31 1.33 -3.13
CA TRP A 66 6.19 1.67 -2.25
C TRP A 66 6.27 3.09 -1.71
N SER A 67 6.95 3.98 -2.43
CA SER A 67 7.17 5.35 -1.97
C SER A 67 5.92 6.23 -2.03
N THR A 68 4.92 5.86 -2.84
CA THR A 68 3.66 6.61 -2.93
C THR A 68 2.47 5.66 -2.95
N PRO A 69 1.27 6.14 -2.57
CA PRO A 69 0.07 5.32 -2.67
C PRO A 69 -0.15 4.78 -4.09
N ARG A 70 0.09 5.60 -5.10
CA ARG A 70 -0.08 5.20 -6.51
C ARG A 70 0.80 4.00 -6.85
N LYS A 71 2.05 4.00 -6.39
CA LYS A 71 2.97 2.90 -6.68
C LYS A 71 2.55 1.62 -5.98
N ILE A 72 2.03 1.73 -4.76
CA ILE A 72 1.53 0.56 -4.03
C ILE A 72 0.33 -0.03 -4.76
N ILE A 73 -0.60 0.82 -5.20
CA ILE A 73 -1.77 0.37 -5.96
C ILE A 73 -1.33 -0.36 -7.23
N SER A 74 -0.39 0.21 -7.98
CA SER A 74 0.12 -0.41 -9.20
C SER A 74 0.76 -1.76 -8.93
N TYR A 75 1.54 -1.86 -7.86
CA TYR A 75 2.17 -3.12 -7.47
C TYR A 75 1.11 -4.21 -7.22
N ILE A 76 0.09 -3.86 -6.45
CA ILE A 76 -0.97 -4.83 -6.13
C ILE A 76 -1.75 -5.21 -7.39
N GLU A 77 -2.09 -4.25 -8.23
CA GLU A 77 -2.81 -4.52 -9.47
C GLU A 77 -2.04 -5.48 -10.36
N ASN A 78 -0.73 -5.32 -10.45
CA ASN A 78 0.11 -6.22 -11.23
C ASN A 78 0.16 -7.62 -10.62
N LYS A 79 0.15 -7.71 -9.29
CA LYS A 79 0.18 -9.01 -8.59
C LYS A 79 -1.10 -9.80 -8.82
N ILE A 80 -2.25 -9.13 -8.77
CA ILE A 80 -3.53 -9.83 -8.87
C ILE A 80 -3.98 -10.06 -10.31
N SER A 81 -3.35 -9.40 -11.27
CA SER A 81 -3.68 -9.53 -12.69
C SER A 81 -3.00 -10.71 -13.38
N VAL A 82 -2.10 -11.38 -12.70
CA VAL A 82 -1.30 -12.46 -13.26
C VAL A 82 -1.98 -13.81 -13.11
#